data_d4dd638db8a8eb2a47df3b194a756efc
#
_entry.id   d4dd638db8a8eb2a47df3b194a756efc
#
_cell.length_a   1.000
_cell.length_b   1.000
_cell.length_c   1.000
_cell.angle_alpha   90.00
_cell.angle_beta   90.00
_cell.angle_gamma   90.00
#
_symmetry.space_group_name_H-M   'P 1'
#
loop_
_entity.id
_entity.type
_entity.pdbx_description
1 polymer ?
#
loop_
_entity_poly.entity_id
_entity_poly.type
_entity_poly.pdbx_seq_one_letter_code
_entity_poly.pdbx_strand_id
1 'polypeptide(L)'
;MRGSRHRRPAVRAQRPWRRVLTAGLLLLALAASGHAAAPAPSVLTYHADPARSGHYVAPGLTWTAAAHMHRDRGFDGRVPGAVYAQPLFWNPPGGGPGRVFVATEADVVMALDAATGRPVWQTRLGAPVRGAALPCTNIDPLGITGTPVIDPAAGAIYLDAMVAGPHGPQQEVFGLRLADGAVLQGWPIDVHTALAARGIPFVTANQNQRTALALLDGRVFLGYGGLAGDCGDYHGMVLGFDTAKPHLAAAWATRGKKGGVWSPGGISVADGRLFFATGNTDDPPPGLHPAVSWGDGEGVFRETPALARSTDRRDFFAPANYRILNTQDLDLGGTVPLPIDLPDGARRLVAMGKDGKAYLLDRDDLGGIGGALAVRQVAAGPIITAPVVYRSGGQVLLAFRAPAVLCPDGSSTTAVETLAVTAAGLRPVWCAPLDGRGIPIVTTSGPDADPIVWVAGAEGDGRLHGYRGDTGRVAFTSRVPLPGLRHFVTPLVAGGRLYLAGDGRVFAFTWDAAGEAR
;
A
#
# COMPACT_ATOMS: atom_id res chain seq x y z
N MET A 1 32.01 94.11 16.83
CA MET A 1 31.12 95.16 17.36
C MET A 1 30.15 94.50 18.35
N ARG A 2 30.26 95.00 19.56
CA ARG A 2 29.26 95.00 20.65
C ARG A 2 28.57 93.70 20.93
N GLY A 3 28.70 93.00 22.06
CA GLY A 3 28.76 93.48 23.46
C GLY A 3 27.42 93.19 24.14
N SER A 4 27.35 92.45 25.10
CA SER A 4 27.23 92.63 26.57
C SER A 4 26.34 91.58 27.20
N ARG A 5 26.87 90.86 28.13
CA ARG A 5 26.78 90.96 29.60
C ARG A 5 25.54 90.39 30.27
N HIS A 6 25.84 89.45 31.13
CA HIS A 6 25.39 89.27 32.53
C HIS A 6 23.92 88.93 32.82
N ARG A 7 23.60 87.88 33.56
CA ARG A 7 23.73 87.77 35.04
C ARG A 7 23.33 86.32 35.49
N ARG A 8 24.10 85.76 36.40
CA ARG A 8 23.63 84.74 37.33
C ARG A 8 22.84 85.43 38.44
N PRO A 9 21.86 84.73 39.06
CA PRO A 9 22.05 84.38 40.45
C PRO A 9 21.37 83.02 40.91
N ALA A 10 21.96 82.59 42.00
CA ALA A 10 21.44 82.04 43.23
C ALA A 10 21.01 80.56 43.27
N VAL A 11 21.81 79.83 43.97
CA VAL A 11 21.65 78.55 44.64
C VAL A 11 20.46 78.54 45.61
N ARG A 12 19.61 77.56 45.54
CA ARG A 12 18.72 77.19 46.64
C ARG A 12 18.82 75.66 46.87
N ALA A 13 19.33 75.33 48.04
CA ALA A 13 19.39 73.95 48.56
C ALA A 13 18.00 73.38 48.79
N GLN A 14 17.75 72.16 48.34
CA GLN A 14 16.60 71.37 48.77
C GLN A 14 17.05 70.01 49.26
N ARG A 15 16.47 69.61 50.36
CA ARG A 15 16.70 68.41 51.20
C ARG A 15 16.48 67.11 50.48
N PRO A 16 17.09 65.95 50.90
CA PRO A 16 16.93 64.64 50.31
C PRO A 16 15.65 64.00 50.81
N TRP A 17 14.80 63.56 49.87
CA TRP A 17 13.66 62.68 50.13
C TRP A 17 14.12 61.24 50.01
N ARG A 18 13.92 60.47 51.08
CA ARG A 18 14.08 59.01 51.14
C ARG A 18 13.18 58.34 50.10
N ARG A 19 13.74 57.67 49.13
CA ARG A 19 13.00 56.71 48.26
C ARG A 19 12.91 55.38 48.94
N VAL A 20 11.69 54.97 49.28
CA VAL A 20 11.33 53.62 49.67
C VAL A 20 11.36 52.75 48.40
N LEU A 21 12.31 51.80 48.34
CA LEU A 21 12.35 50.75 47.31
C LEU A 21 11.30 49.71 47.64
N THR A 22 10.15 49.73 46.96
CA THR A 22 9.21 48.59 46.89
C THR A 22 9.76 47.61 45.85
N ALA A 23 10.27 46.46 46.32
CA ALA A 23 10.63 45.32 45.50
C ALA A 23 9.36 44.65 44.99
N GLY A 24 8.99 44.94 43.73
CA GLY A 24 7.94 44.19 43.04
C GLY A 24 8.52 42.86 42.54
N LEU A 25 8.08 41.73 43.14
CA LEU A 25 8.31 40.41 42.57
C LEU A 25 7.48 40.27 41.29
N LEU A 26 8.12 40.36 40.13
CA LEU A 26 7.54 39.90 38.87
C LEU A 26 7.62 38.37 38.85
N LEU A 27 6.50 37.68 39.13
CA LEU A 27 6.30 36.28 38.81
C LEU A 27 6.22 36.15 37.27
N LEU A 28 7.30 35.74 36.61
CA LEU A 28 7.26 35.23 35.24
C LEU A 28 6.51 33.87 35.28
N ALA A 29 5.22 33.89 34.93
CA ALA A 29 4.52 32.68 34.56
C ALA A 29 5.10 32.22 33.21
N LEU A 30 6.00 31.21 33.22
CA LEU A 30 6.34 30.43 32.05
C LEU A 30 5.05 29.66 31.63
N ALA A 31 4.32 30.23 30.71
CA ALA A 31 3.33 29.50 29.95
C ALA A 31 4.11 28.44 29.12
N ALA A 32 4.12 27.19 29.58
CA ALA A 32 4.52 26.07 28.77
C ALA A 32 3.53 25.99 27.60
N SER A 33 3.92 26.57 26.47
CA SER A 33 3.22 26.40 25.20
C SER A 33 3.36 24.92 24.85
N GLY A 34 2.40 24.10 25.27
CA GLY A 34 2.27 22.73 24.78
C GLY A 34 2.09 22.82 23.26
N HIS A 35 3.15 22.58 22.52
CA HIS A 35 3.04 22.35 21.09
C HIS A 35 2.22 21.09 20.94
N ALA A 36 0.95 21.23 20.57
CA ALA A 36 0.17 20.08 20.09
C ALA A 36 0.97 19.44 18.96
N ALA A 37 1.35 18.18 19.13
CA ALA A 37 2.05 17.45 18.09
C ALA A 37 1.20 17.52 16.81
N ALA A 38 1.86 17.77 15.68
CA ALA A 38 1.18 17.78 14.40
C ALA A 38 0.44 16.44 14.23
N PRO A 39 -0.80 16.46 13.71
CA PRO A 39 -1.57 15.23 13.53
C PRO A 39 -0.78 14.26 12.64
N ALA A 40 -0.80 12.97 13.00
CA ALA A 40 -0.12 11.94 12.24
C ALA A 40 -0.61 11.95 10.78
N PRO A 41 0.27 11.73 9.79
CA PRO A 41 -0.13 11.69 8.39
C PRO A 41 -1.14 10.57 8.15
N SER A 42 -2.12 10.83 7.28
CA SER A 42 -3.07 9.81 6.82
C SER A 42 -2.40 8.81 5.89
N VAL A 43 -2.87 7.57 5.90
CA VAL A 43 -2.50 6.50 4.97
C VAL A 43 -3.73 6.18 4.14
N LEU A 44 -3.79 6.76 2.95
CA LEU A 44 -4.99 6.84 2.13
C LEU A 44 -5.09 5.74 1.07
N THR A 45 -4.03 4.97 0.90
CA THR A 45 -3.91 3.93 -0.10
C THR A 45 -2.95 2.83 0.37
N TYR A 46 -2.98 1.70 -0.32
CA TYR A 46 -2.09 0.57 -0.07
C TYR A 46 -0.61 0.98 -0.11
N HIS A 47 0.21 0.41 0.79
CA HIS A 47 1.66 0.63 0.87
C HIS A 47 2.04 2.11 0.97
N ALA A 48 1.34 2.86 1.84
CA ALA A 48 1.59 4.24 2.25
C ALA A 48 1.30 5.31 1.19
N ASP A 49 1.66 5.10 -0.08
CA ASP A 49 1.61 6.10 -1.13
C ASP A 49 1.19 5.52 -2.49
N PRO A 50 0.85 6.38 -3.48
CA PRO A 50 0.43 5.92 -4.81
C PRO A 50 1.49 5.11 -5.56
N ALA A 51 2.78 5.34 -5.32
CA ALA A 51 3.87 4.57 -5.92
C ALA A 51 4.06 3.19 -5.29
N ARG A 52 3.36 2.91 -4.18
CA ARG A 52 3.43 1.63 -3.46
C ARG A 52 4.77 1.39 -2.77
N SER A 53 5.41 2.43 -2.28
CA SER A 53 6.74 2.31 -1.64
C SER A 53 6.74 1.39 -0.43
N GLY A 54 5.63 1.31 0.30
CA GLY A 54 5.51 0.56 1.56
C GLY A 54 6.32 1.18 2.70
N HIS A 55 6.79 2.43 2.53
CA HIS A 55 7.62 3.15 3.48
C HIS A 55 6.81 4.11 4.34
N TYR A 56 6.95 3.97 5.65
CA TYR A 56 6.27 4.78 6.66
C TYR A 56 7.31 5.50 7.53
N VAL A 57 7.19 6.81 7.67
CA VAL A 57 7.96 7.54 8.68
C VAL A 57 7.22 7.44 10.01
N ALA A 58 7.83 6.81 11.00
CA ALA A 58 7.28 6.54 12.33
C ALA A 58 8.21 7.14 13.41
N PRO A 59 8.08 8.43 13.72
CA PRO A 59 8.93 9.09 14.71
C PRO A 59 8.89 8.34 16.05
N GLY A 60 10.07 8.13 16.64
CA GLY A 60 10.22 7.39 17.88
C GLY A 60 10.27 5.87 17.75
N LEU A 61 9.92 5.28 16.59
CA LEU A 61 10.08 3.84 16.34
C LEU A 61 11.52 3.55 15.87
N THR A 62 12.46 3.66 16.81
CA THR A 62 13.86 3.30 16.61
C THR A 62 14.07 1.79 16.75
N TRP A 63 15.25 1.27 16.39
CA TRP A 63 15.59 -0.14 16.66
C TRP A 63 15.45 -0.51 18.13
N THR A 64 15.83 0.40 19.04
CA THR A 64 15.69 0.20 20.50
C THR A 64 14.22 0.17 20.91
N ALA A 65 13.41 1.11 20.44
CA ALA A 65 11.97 1.17 20.74
C ALA A 65 11.24 -0.08 20.19
N ALA A 66 11.61 -0.55 19.02
CA ALA A 66 11.04 -1.77 18.43
C ALA A 66 11.23 -3.00 19.32
N ALA A 67 12.40 -3.14 19.98
CA ALA A 67 12.66 -4.25 20.90
C ALA A 67 11.70 -4.28 22.12
N HIS A 68 11.11 -3.14 22.46
CA HIS A 68 10.14 -2.97 23.55
C HIS A 68 8.69 -2.89 23.08
N MET A 69 8.46 -2.97 21.76
CA MET A 69 7.12 -2.92 21.19
C MET A 69 6.23 -4.04 21.77
N HIS A 70 4.99 -3.73 22.04
CA HIS A 70 4.04 -4.67 22.59
C HIS A 70 2.64 -4.47 22.03
N ARG A 71 1.82 -5.52 22.12
CA ARG A 71 0.42 -5.45 21.71
C ARG A 71 -0.35 -4.53 22.67
N ASP A 72 -1.08 -3.58 22.11
CA ASP A 72 -2.04 -2.75 22.84
C ASP A 72 -3.26 -3.61 23.22
N ARG A 73 -3.37 -3.97 24.51
CA ARG A 73 -4.47 -4.78 25.02
C ARG A 73 -5.76 -3.97 25.21
N GLY A 74 -5.67 -2.64 25.25
CA GLY A 74 -6.81 -1.74 25.32
C GLY A 74 -7.51 -1.53 23.97
N PHE A 75 -6.86 -1.90 22.87
CA PHE A 75 -7.42 -1.79 21.53
C PHE A 75 -8.37 -2.97 21.23
N ASP A 76 -9.69 -2.70 21.10
CA ASP A 76 -10.73 -3.68 20.77
C ASP A 76 -11.14 -3.57 19.29
N GLY A 77 -10.29 -4.01 18.40
CA GLY A 77 -10.47 -3.92 16.95
C GLY A 77 -11.30 -5.07 16.36
N ARG A 78 -12.47 -5.39 16.88
CA ARG A 78 -13.33 -6.47 16.36
C ARG A 78 -13.94 -6.09 15.02
N VAL A 79 -13.86 -7.00 14.04
CA VAL A 79 -14.46 -6.85 12.71
C VAL A 79 -15.10 -8.19 12.28
N PRO A 80 -16.15 -8.20 11.45
CA PRO A 80 -16.75 -9.46 10.99
C PRO A 80 -15.96 -10.04 9.82
N GLY A 81 -15.73 -11.35 9.81
CA GLY A 81 -15.17 -12.09 8.68
C GLY A 81 -13.65 -12.01 8.52
N ALA A 82 -13.16 -12.56 7.41
CA ALA A 82 -11.75 -12.54 7.05
C ALA A 82 -11.34 -11.17 6.47
N VAL A 83 -10.08 -10.80 6.63
CA VAL A 83 -9.52 -9.53 6.13
C VAL A 83 -8.29 -9.81 5.30
N TYR A 84 -8.36 -9.54 3.99
CA TYR A 84 -7.23 -9.56 3.05
C TYR A 84 -6.75 -8.15 2.71
N ALA A 85 -7.69 -7.19 2.65
CA ALA A 85 -7.39 -5.79 2.40
C ALA A 85 -6.50 -5.18 3.49
N GLN A 86 -5.49 -4.39 3.10
CA GLN A 86 -4.72 -3.62 4.07
C GLN A 86 -5.63 -2.59 4.74
N PRO A 87 -5.63 -2.45 6.08
CA PRO A 87 -6.30 -1.34 6.74
C PRO A 87 -5.76 0.00 6.28
N LEU A 88 -6.61 1.03 6.21
CA LEU A 88 -6.22 2.40 5.90
C LEU A 88 -6.41 3.30 7.12
N PHE A 89 -5.71 4.44 7.13
CA PHE A 89 -5.79 5.38 8.23
C PHE A 89 -6.10 6.80 7.72
N TRP A 90 -7.04 7.47 8.36
CA TRP A 90 -7.37 8.83 8.06
C TRP A 90 -7.51 9.68 9.32
N ASN A 91 -6.85 10.82 9.31
CA ASN A 91 -7.05 11.87 10.29
C ASN A 91 -8.08 12.88 9.76
N PRO A 92 -9.25 13.03 10.41
CA PRO A 92 -10.23 14.02 10.01
C PRO A 92 -9.67 15.44 10.09
N PRO A 93 -9.96 16.31 9.13
CA PRO A 93 -9.64 17.72 9.25
C PRO A 93 -10.38 18.32 10.47
N GLY A 94 -9.70 19.19 11.21
CA GLY A 94 -10.26 19.82 12.42
C GLY A 94 -9.94 19.11 13.74
N GLY A 95 -9.06 18.06 13.74
CA GLY A 95 -8.47 17.52 14.97
C GLY A 95 -9.33 16.47 15.71
N GLY A 96 -10.20 15.76 15.01
CA GLY A 96 -10.90 14.60 15.58
C GLY A 96 -9.97 13.38 15.75
N PRO A 97 -10.40 12.33 16.48
CA PRO A 97 -9.62 11.10 16.60
C PRO A 97 -9.42 10.46 15.23
N GLY A 98 -8.20 9.93 15.00
CA GLY A 98 -7.87 9.17 13.80
C GLY A 98 -8.78 7.95 13.64
N ARG A 99 -8.99 7.52 12.41
CA ARG A 99 -9.84 6.37 12.06
C ARG A 99 -9.07 5.33 11.28
N VAL A 100 -9.24 4.06 11.66
CA VAL A 100 -8.74 2.91 10.90
C VAL A 100 -9.91 2.32 10.12
N PHE A 101 -9.79 2.28 8.79
CA PHE A 101 -10.80 1.67 7.92
C PHE A 101 -10.42 0.23 7.62
N VAL A 102 -11.40 -0.66 7.72
CA VAL A 102 -11.24 -2.09 7.47
C VAL A 102 -12.36 -2.56 6.57
N ALA A 103 -11.99 -3.27 5.51
CA ALA A 103 -12.91 -3.93 4.60
C ALA A 103 -12.75 -5.45 4.71
N THR A 104 -13.84 -6.20 4.65
CA THR A 104 -13.84 -7.63 4.98
C THR A 104 -14.55 -8.47 3.93
N GLU A 105 -14.22 -9.76 3.87
CA GLU A 105 -14.92 -10.75 3.02
C GLU A 105 -16.37 -11.02 3.43
N ALA A 106 -16.86 -10.38 4.50
CA ALA A 106 -18.28 -10.39 4.87
C ALA A 106 -19.08 -9.22 4.26
N ASP A 107 -18.53 -8.51 3.26
CA ASP A 107 -19.07 -7.30 2.65
C ASP A 107 -19.36 -6.20 3.66
N VAL A 108 -18.48 -6.06 4.65
CA VAL A 108 -18.59 -5.04 5.68
C VAL A 108 -17.39 -4.12 5.64
N VAL A 109 -17.67 -2.82 5.61
CA VAL A 109 -16.68 -1.76 5.81
C VAL A 109 -16.89 -1.13 7.17
N MET A 110 -15.82 -0.96 7.93
CA MET A 110 -15.85 -0.34 9.24
C MET A 110 -14.85 0.80 9.35
N ALA A 111 -15.24 1.88 10.02
CA ALA A 111 -14.31 2.83 10.59
C ALA A 111 -14.18 2.56 12.09
N LEU A 112 -12.98 2.30 12.53
CA LEU A 112 -12.65 2.10 13.95
C LEU A 112 -11.97 3.36 14.48
N ASP A 113 -12.23 3.72 15.72
CA ASP A 113 -11.42 4.70 16.44
C ASP A 113 -9.99 4.19 16.57
N ALA A 114 -9.02 4.95 16.12
CA ALA A 114 -7.63 4.49 16.01
C ALA A 114 -6.94 4.27 17.36
N ALA A 115 -7.43 4.88 18.44
CA ALA A 115 -6.87 4.70 19.78
C ALA A 115 -7.47 3.49 20.50
N THR A 116 -8.77 3.25 20.33
CA THR A 116 -9.53 2.26 21.12
C THR A 116 -9.95 1.02 20.34
N GLY A 117 -9.96 1.08 19.01
CA GLY A 117 -10.49 0.03 18.14
C GLY A 117 -12.02 -0.09 18.14
N ARG A 118 -12.71 0.79 18.84
CA ARG A 118 -14.19 0.77 18.89
C ARG A 118 -14.78 1.23 17.55
N PRO A 119 -15.88 0.62 17.08
CA PRO A 119 -16.54 1.05 15.86
C PRO A 119 -17.03 2.51 15.99
N VAL A 120 -16.68 3.34 15.00
CA VAL A 120 -17.26 4.67 14.78
C VAL A 120 -18.50 4.54 13.90
N TRP A 121 -18.37 3.75 12.83
CA TRP A 121 -19.49 3.35 11.98
C TRP A 121 -19.18 2.00 11.31
N GLN A 122 -20.23 1.35 10.83
CA GLN A 122 -20.18 0.10 10.06
C GLN A 122 -21.21 0.14 8.95
N THR A 123 -20.82 -0.25 7.75
CA THR A 123 -21.72 -0.38 6.60
C THR A 123 -21.62 -1.79 6.03
N ARG A 124 -22.75 -2.46 5.86
CA ARG A 124 -22.87 -3.71 5.12
C ARG A 124 -23.32 -3.39 3.70
N LEU A 125 -22.56 -3.84 2.72
CA LEU A 125 -22.79 -3.54 1.30
C LEU A 125 -23.75 -4.54 0.64
N GLY A 126 -23.73 -5.78 1.12
CA GLY A 126 -24.55 -6.86 0.61
C GLY A 126 -24.31 -8.14 1.38
N ALA A 127 -24.77 -9.26 0.83
CA ALA A 127 -24.37 -10.58 1.27
C ALA A 127 -23.19 -11.04 0.40
N PRO A 128 -22.07 -11.51 0.99
CA PRO A 128 -20.94 -11.99 0.21
C PRO A 128 -21.29 -13.28 -0.52
N VAL A 129 -20.59 -13.56 -1.61
CA VAL A 129 -20.84 -14.75 -2.44
C VAL A 129 -20.22 -15.98 -1.78
N ARG A 130 -20.99 -17.04 -1.64
CA ARG A 130 -20.51 -18.34 -1.17
C ARG A 130 -19.71 -19.05 -2.25
N GLY A 131 -18.61 -19.71 -1.86
CA GLY A 131 -17.74 -20.41 -2.79
C GLY A 131 -18.46 -21.45 -3.67
N ALA A 132 -19.53 -22.07 -3.15
CA ALA A 132 -20.37 -23.01 -3.92
C ALA A 132 -21.11 -22.38 -5.11
N ALA A 133 -21.23 -21.06 -5.17
CA ALA A 133 -21.82 -20.31 -6.28
C ALA A 133 -20.78 -19.88 -7.34
N LEU A 134 -19.51 -20.22 -7.14
CA LEU A 134 -18.40 -19.87 -8.01
C LEU A 134 -17.78 -21.13 -8.63
N PRO A 135 -17.24 -21.08 -9.86
CA PRO A 135 -16.63 -22.23 -10.51
C PRO A 135 -15.37 -22.72 -9.79
N CYS A 136 -14.63 -21.84 -9.15
CA CYS A 136 -13.53 -22.14 -8.24
C CYS A 136 -13.27 -20.92 -7.33
N THR A 137 -12.65 -21.14 -6.18
CA THR A 137 -12.18 -20.06 -5.30
C THR A 137 -11.36 -20.66 -4.16
N ASN A 138 -10.46 -19.87 -3.58
CA ASN A 138 -9.75 -20.16 -2.33
C ASN A 138 -10.21 -19.26 -1.17
N ILE A 139 -11.23 -18.43 -1.40
CA ILE A 139 -11.83 -17.52 -0.41
C ILE A 139 -13.33 -17.85 -0.32
N ASP A 140 -13.82 -18.15 0.89
CA ASP A 140 -15.24 -18.44 1.14
C ASP A 140 -15.65 -17.89 2.52
N PRO A 141 -16.61 -16.97 2.57
CA PRO A 141 -17.24 -16.29 1.44
C PRO A 141 -16.28 -15.31 0.76
N LEU A 142 -16.57 -14.96 -0.50
CA LEU A 142 -15.88 -13.95 -1.28
C LEU A 142 -16.68 -12.66 -1.26
N GLY A 143 -16.07 -11.58 -0.80
CA GLY A 143 -16.65 -10.25 -0.66
C GLY A 143 -15.67 -9.16 -1.09
N ILE A 144 -15.13 -8.38 -0.12
CA ILE A 144 -14.18 -7.31 -0.38
C ILE A 144 -12.77 -7.83 -0.15
N THR A 145 -12.04 -8.11 -1.24
CA THR A 145 -10.66 -8.63 -1.19
C THR A 145 -9.62 -7.53 -1.44
N GLY A 146 -9.85 -6.65 -2.41
CA GLY A 146 -8.94 -5.56 -2.78
C GLY A 146 -8.87 -4.46 -1.72
N THR A 147 -7.68 -3.88 -1.52
CA THR A 147 -7.53 -2.74 -0.60
C THR A 147 -8.19 -1.49 -1.18
N PRO A 148 -9.09 -0.83 -0.42
CA PRO A 148 -9.73 0.42 -0.81
C PRO A 148 -8.75 1.56 -1.06
N VAL A 149 -9.27 2.70 -1.56
CA VAL A 149 -8.55 3.96 -1.64
C VAL A 149 -9.39 5.09 -1.06
N ILE A 150 -8.77 6.02 -0.33
CA ILE A 150 -9.42 7.19 0.26
C ILE A 150 -9.12 8.44 -0.56
N ASP A 151 -10.17 9.18 -0.90
CA ASP A 151 -10.09 10.55 -1.40
C ASP A 151 -10.52 11.51 -0.29
N PRO A 152 -9.58 12.14 0.42
CA PRO A 152 -9.91 13.05 1.50
C PRO A 152 -10.55 14.35 1.01
N ALA A 153 -10.31 14.75 -0.24
CA ALA A 153 -10.89 15.97 -0.81
C ALA A 153 -12.39 15.76 -1.13
N ALA A 154 -12.76 14.58 -1.62
CA ALA A 154 -14.14 14.18 -1.82
C ALA A 154 -14.82 13.70 -0.52
N GLY A 155 -14.06 13.49 0.57
CA GLY A 155 -14.56 12.89 1.79
C GLY A 155 -15.06 11.45 1.60
N ALA A 156 -14.42 10.70 0.71
CA ALA A 156 -14.88 9.39 0.22
C ALA A 156 -13.84 8.28 0.38
N ILE A 157 -14.32 7.05 0.55
CA ILE A 157 -13.55 5.81 0.38
C ILE A 157 -14.19 4.99 -0.74
N TYR A 158 -13.37 4.52 -1.67
CA TYR A 158 -13.80 3.71 -2.81
C TYR A 158 -13.28 2.29 -2.68
N LEU A 159 -14.11 1.32 -3.06
CA LEU A 159 -13.82 -0.12 -2.99
C LEU A 159 -14.70 -0.90 -3.95
N ASP A 160 -14.35 -2.15 -4.17
CA ASP A 160 -15.15 -3.12 -4.91
C ASP A 160 -15.58 -4.26 -3.97
N ALA A 161 -16.76 -4.81 -4.19
CA ALA A 161 -17.30 -5.94 -3.46
C ALA A 161 -17.97 -6.96 -4.40
N MET A 162 -17.74 -8.25 -4.14
CA MET A 162 -18.49 -9.30 -4.81
C MET A 162 -19.71 -9.66 -3.96
N VAL A 163 -20.89 -9.20 -4.37
CA VAL A 163 -22.14 -9.38 -3.65
C VAL A 163 -23.04 -10.45 -4.30
N ALA A 164 -23.82 -11.17 -3.49
CA ALA A 164 -24.81 -12.12 -3.97
C ALA A 164 -26.05 -11.37 -4.45
N GLY A 165 -26.18 -11.24 -5.77
CA GLY A 165 -27.34 -10.62 -6.40
C GLY A 165 -28.47 -11.63 -6.68
N PRO A 166 -29.64 -11.14 -7.16
CA PRO A 166 -30.83 -11.98 -7.40
C PRO A 166 -30.65 -12.98 -8.55
N HIS A 167 -29.69 -12.75 -9.44
CA HIS A 167 -29.43 -13.59 -10.62
C HIS A 167 -28.03 -14.23 -10.60
N GLY A 168 -27.30 -14.13 -9.50
CA GLY A 168 -25.95 -14.64 -9.33
C GLY A 168 -24.99 -13.62 -8.76
N PRO A 169 -23.67 -13.90 -8.76
CA PRO A 169 -22.66 -12.97 -8.30
C PRO A 169 -22.65 -11.64 -9.06
N GLN A 170 -22.49 -10.53 -8.35
CA GLN A 170 -22.30 -9.20 -8.90
C GLN A 170 -21.01 -8.59 -8.38
N GLN A 171 -20.25 -7.93 -9.25
CA GLN A 171 -19.12 -7.08 -8.85
C GLN A 171 -19.61 -5.64 -8.84
N GLU A 172 -19.57 -5.01 -7.68
CA GLU A 172 -20.09 -3.66 -7.48
C GLU A 172 -19.01 -2.74 -6.91
N VAL A 173 -18.77 -1.62 -7.61
CA VAL A 173 -17.87 -0.57 -7.12
C VAL A 173 -18.65 0.42 -6.29
N PHE A 174 -18.21 0.65 -5.05
CA PHE A 174 -18.84 1.54 -4.08
C PHE A 174 -18.01 2.79 -3.84
N GLY A 175 -18.71 3.90 -3.59
CA GLY A 175 -18.18 5.09 -2.93
C GLY A 175 -18.92 5.30 -1.62
N LEU A 176 -18.20 5.35 -0.49
CA LEU A 176 -18.78 5.59 0.84
C LEU A 176 -18.25 6.88 1.43
N ARG A 177 -19.09 7.59 2.17
CA ARG A 177 -18.70 8.80 2.90
C ARG A 177 -17.82 8.44 4.10
N LEU A 178 -16.66 9.09 4.22
CA LEU A 178 -15.73 8.85 5.33
C LEU A 178 -16.32 9.16 6.71
N ALA A 179 -17.27 10.10 6.79
CA ALA A 179 -17.82 10.57 8.05
C ALA A 179 -18.69 9.51 8.75
N ASP A 180 -19.52 8.80 7.99
CA ASP A 180 -20.59 7.94 8.51
C ASP A 180 -20.80 6.63 7.76
N GLY A 181 -20.03 6.38 6.68
CA GLY A 181 -20.11 5.16 5.87
C GLY A 181 -21.34 5.10 4.95
N ALA A 182 -22.09 6.17 4.77
CA ALA A 182 -23.22 6.20 3.86
C ALA A 182 -22.76 6.05 2.41
N VAL A 183 -23.49 5.25 1.61
CA VAL A 183 -23.24 5.11 0.18
C VAL A 183 -23.49 6.46 -0.50
N LEU A 184 -22.54 6.91 -1.30
CA LEU A 184 -22.62 8.17 -2.02
C LEU A 184 -23.59 8.07 -3.19
N GLN A 185 -24.18 9.20 -3.56
CA GLN A 185 -25.11 9.28 -4.69
C GLN A 185 -24.44 8.82 -5.99
N GLY A 186 -25.12 7.98 -6.76
CA GLY A 186 -24.62 7.40 -8.00
C GLY A 186 -23.78 6.12 -7.83
N TRP A 187 -23.50 5.72 -6.62
CA TRP A 187 -22.90 4.42 -6.27
C TRP A 187 -23.94 3.50 -5.65
N PRO A 188 -23.81 2.16 -5.72
CA PRO A 188 -22.74 1.44 -6.41
C PRO A 188 -22.92 1.42 -7.93
N ILE A 189 -21.86 1.02 -8.65
CA ILE A 189 -21.87 0.75 -10.08
C ILE A 189 -21.63 -0.74 -10.30
N ASP A 190 -22.60 -1.42 -10.90
CA ASP A 190 -22.45 -2.81 -11.35
C ASP A 190 -21.50 -2.89 -12.55
N VAL A 191 -20.40 -3.62 -12.38
CA VAL A 191 -19.31 -3.70 -13.35
C VAL A 191 -19.75 -4.39 -14.65
N HIS A 192 -20.54 -5.48 -14.53
CA HIS A 192 -21.05 -6.19 -15.70
C HIS A 192 -21.92 -5.27 -16.58
N THR A 193 -22.86 -4.58 -15.97
CA THR A 193 -23.75 -3.64 -16.68
C THR A 193 -22.96 -2.49 -17.32
N ALA A 194 -22.00 -1.92 -16.61
CA ALA A 194 -21.17 -0.82 -17.10
C ALA A 194 -20.31 -1.23 -18.31
N LEU A 195 -19.76 -2.44 -18.31
CA LEU A 195 -18.97 -3.00 -19.40
C LEU A 195 -19.84 -3.43 -20.58
N ALA A 196 -21.01 -4.06 -20.33
CA ALA A 196 -21.98 -4.45 -21.36
C ALA A 196 -22.47 -3.25 -22.18
N ALA A 197 -22.66 -2.08 -21.53
CA ALA A 197 -23.01 -0.83 -22.22
C ALA A 197 -21.93 -0.36 -23.23
N ARG A 198 -20.70 -0.90 -23.13
CA ARG A 198 -19.58 -0.64 -24.05
C ARG A 198 -19.29 -1.82 -24.99
N GLY A 199 -20.11 -2.89 -24.96
CA GLY A 199 -19.87 -4.09 -25.73
C GLY A 199 -18.66 -4.92 -25.26
N ILE A 200 -18.20 -4.74 -24.02
CA ILE A 200 -17.07 -5.47 -23.44
C ILE A 200 -17.62 -6.63 -22.60
N PRO A 201 -17.27 -7.88 -22.93
CA PRO A 201 -17.74 -9.04 -22.18
C PRO A 201 -17.09 -9.09 -20.79
N PHE A 202 -17.90 -9.40 -19.76
CA PHE A 202 -17.46 -9.61 -18.39
C PHE A 202 -18.31 -10.68 -17.72
N VAL A 203 -17.67 -11.77 -17.31
CA VAL A 203 -18.34 -12.86 -16.61
C VAL A 203 -17.99 -12.77 -15.13
N THR A 204 -18.87 -12.17 -14.34
CA THR A 204 -18.63 -11.88 -12.91
C THR A 204 -18.20 -13.11 -12.14
N ALA A 205 -18.84 -14.28 -12.37
CA ALA A 205 -18.54 -15.51 -11.64
C ALA A 205 -17.13 -16.08 -11.92
N ASN A 206 -16.43 -15.60 -12.95
CA ASN A 206 -15.09 -16.07 -13.32
C ASN A 206 -13.98 -15.14 -12.83
N GLN A 207 -14.32 -13.96 -12.33
CA GLN A 207 -13.34 -12.90 -12.03
C GLN A 207 -13.39 -12.46 -10.58
N ASN A 208 -12.22 -12.07 -10.08
CA ASN A 208 -12.06 -11.48 -8.75
C ASN A 208 -11.33 -10.14 -8.82
N GLN A 209 -11.75 -9.21 -7.97
CA GLN A 209 -11.07 -7.97 -7.70
C GLN A 209 -10.25 -8.12 -6.41
N ARG A 210 -8.93 -8.36 -6.51
CA ARG A 210 -8.05 -8.43 -5.33
C ARG A 210 -6.96 -7.37 -5.32
N THR A 211 -6.87 -6.57 -6.39
CA THR A 211 -5.88 -5.52 -6.50
C THR A 211 -6.17 -4.35 -5.58
N ALA A 212 -5.14 -3.76 -4.96
CA ALA A 212 -5.29 -2.47 -4.30
C ALA A 212 -5.73 -1.40 -5.32
N LEU A 213 -6.74 -0.61 -4.95
CA LEU A 213 -7.28 0.44 -5.79
C LEU A 213 -6.30 1.63 -5.88
N ALA A 214 -6.30 2.31 -7.03
CA ALA A 214 -5.54 3.54 -7.22
C ALA A 214 -6.46 4.73 -7.50
N LEU A 215 -6.07 5.92 -7.07
CA LEU A 215 -6.76 7.17 -7.37
C LEU A 215 -5.82 8.06 -8.17
N LEU A 216 -6.29 8.53 -9.34
CA LEU A 216 -5.54 9.43 -10.21
C LEU A 216 -6.51 10.28 -11.04
N ASP A 217 -6.30 11.59 -11.08
CA ASP A 217 -7.07 12.55 -11.90
C ASP A 217 -8.59 12.41 -11.73
N GLY A 218 -9.09 12.29 -10.49
CA GLY A 218 -10.51 12.16 -10.17
C GLY A 218 -11.15 10.85 -10.62
N ARG A 219 -10.34 9.81 -10.85
CA ARG A 219 -10.80 8.45 -11.18
C ARG A 219 -10.22 7.44 -10.23
N VAL A 220 -11.05 6.47 -9.84
CA VAL A 220 -10.63 5.27 -9.13
C VAL A 220 -10.38 4.15 -10.13
N PHE A 221 -9.21 3.49 -10.02
CA PHE A 221 -8.78 2.41 -10.90
C PHE A 221 -8.73 1.09 -10.14
N LEU A 222 -9.23 0.04 -10.79
CA LEU A 222 -9.31 -1.32 -10.27
C LEU A 222 -8.76 -2.31 -11.30
N GLY A 223 -8.06 -3.35 -10.84
CA GLY A 223 -7.64 -4.48 -11.67
C GLY A 223 -8.49 -5.71 -11.39
N TYR A 224 -8.85 -6.46 -12.43
CA TYR A 224 -9.56 -7.72 -12.34
C TYR A 224 -8.74 -8.86 -12.92
N GLY A 225 -8.79 -10.01 -12.26
CA GLY A 225 -8.19 -11.25 -12.71
C GLY A 225 -9.13 -12.43 -12.53
N GLY A 226 -8.68 -13.63 -12.84
CA GLY A 226 -9.43 -14.86 -12.57
C GLY A 226 -9.58 -15.15 -11.08
N LEU A 227 -10.52 -16.03 -10.76
CA LEU A 227 -10.57 -16.70 -9.47
C LEU A 227 -9.34 -17.60 -9.31
N ALA A 228 -9.03 -18.01 -8.08
CA ALA A 228 -7.96 -18.98 -7.85
C ALA A 228 -8.23 -20.28 -8.59
N GLY A 229 -7.30 -20.65 -9.50
CA GLY A 229 -7.46 -21.80 -10.40
C GLY A 229 -7.88 -21.43 -11.82
N ASP A 230 -8.04 -20.14 -12.15
CA ASP A 230 -8.31 -19.62 -13.50
C ASP A 230 -9.50 -20.30 -14.23
N CYS A 231 -10.58 -20.56 -13.49
CA CYS A 231 -11.75 -21.24 -14.01
C CYS A 231 -12.57 -20.35 -14.93
N GLY A 232 -12.98 -20.92 -16.05
CA GLY A 232 -13.81 -20.23 -17.03
C GLY A 232 -13.06 -19.24 -17.92
N ASP A 233 -13.82 -18.64 -18.83
CA ASP A 233 -13.29 -17.64 -19.76
C ASP A 233 -13.35 -16.25 -19.11
N TYR A 234 -12.24 -15.50 -19.17
CA TYR A 234 -12.15 -14.12 -18.73
C TYR A 234 -10.99 -13.39 -19.43
N HIS A 235 -10.94 -12.07 -19.26
CA HIS A 235 -9.79 -11.24 -19.61
C HIS A 235 -9.32 -10.49 -18.36
N GLY A 236 -8.02 -10.36 -18.20
CA GLY A 236 -7.45 -9.42 -17.25
C GLY A 236 -7.84 -8.00 -17.65
N MET A 237 -8.30 -7.20 -16.69
CA MET A 237 -8.80 -5.85 -16.96
C MET A 237 -8.27 -4.83 -15.96
N VAL A 238 -8.15 -3.58 -16.43
CA VAL A 238 -8.05 -2.39 -15.58
C VAL A 238 -9.19 -1.46 -15.96
N LEU A 239 -9.99 -1.08 -14.97
CA LEU A 239 -11.16 -0.22 -15.15
C LEU A 239 -10.98 1.09 -14.38
N GLY A 240 -11.39 2.20 -14.96
CA GLY A 240 -11.35 3.52 -14.34
C GLY A 240 -12.75 4.12 -14.22
N PHE A 241 -13.18 4.45 -13.00
CA PHE A 241 -14.48 5.06 -12.71
C PHE A 241 -14.32 6.53 -12.31
N ASP A 242 -15.08 7.42 -12.91
CA ASP A 242 -15.11 8.84 -12.55
C ASP A 242 -15.75 9.01 -11.16
N THR A 243 -15.10 9.76 -10.27
CA THR A 243 -15.55 9.92 -8.89
C THR A 243 -16.52 11.09 -8.71
N ALA A 244 -16.46 12.11 -9.56
CA ALA A 244 -17.35 13.27 -9.49
C ALA A 244 -18.72 13.01 -10.16
N LYS A 245 -18.71 12.23 -11.25
CA LYS A 245 -19.89 11.75 -11.96
C LYS A 245 -19.79 10.23 -12.09
N PRO A 246 -20.29 9.46 -11.13
CA PRO A 246 -20.06 8.01 -11.07
C PRO A 246 -20.47 7.29 -12.37
N HIS A 247 -19.50 6.81 -13.11
CA HIS A 247 -19.66 5.97 -14.30
C HIS A 247 -18.32 5.34 -14.70
N LEU A 248 -18.36 4.27 -15.48
CA LEU A 248 -17.16 3.69 -16.08
C LEU A 248 -16.59 4.68 -17.13
N ALA A 249 -15.47 5.31 -16.83
CA ALA A 249 -14.83 6.32 -17.68
C ALA A 249 -13.81 5.71 -18.64
N ALA A 250 -13.05 4.69 -18.20
CA ALA A 250 -11.98 4.07 -18.96
C ALA A 250 -11.93 2.55 -18.73
N ALA A 251 -11.51 1.79 -19.74
CA ALA A 251 -11.33 0.34 -19.65
C ALA A 251 -10.18 -0.11 -20.54
N TRP A 252 -9.35 -0.99 -19.99
CA TRP A 252 -8.30 -1.72 -20.67
C TRP A 252 -8.49 -3.22 -20.39
N ALA A 253 -8.28 -4.08 -21.38
CA ALA A 253 -8.38 -5.53 -21.22
C ALA A 253 -7.26 -6.23 -21.99
N THR A 254 -6.80 -7.38 -21.54
CA THR A 254 -5.85 -8.22 -22.29
C THR A 254 -6.44 -8.64 -23.64
N ARG A 255 -5.60 -8.74 -24.67
CA ARG A 255 -6.02 -9.24 -25.99
C ARG A 255 -6.23 -10.75 -25.98
N GLY A 256 -5.36 -11.47 -25.29
CA GLY A 256 -5.55 -12.89 -25.01
C GLY A 256 -6.57 -13.12 -23.90
N LYS A 257 -7.20 -14.28 -23.86
CA LYS A 257 -7.99 -14.73 -22.70
C LYS A 257 -7.07 -14.87 -21.49
N LYS A 258 -7.65 -14.79 -20.29
CA LYS A 258 -6.92 -14.74 -19.02
C LYS A 258 -6.05 -13.48 -18.90
N GLY A 259 -4.80 -13.60 -18.46
CA GLY A 259 -3.92 -12.43 -18.26
C GLY A 259 -4.35 -11.56 -17.08
N GLY A 260 -4.77 -12.18 -15.98
CA GLY A 260 -5.34 -11.50 -14.82
C GLY A 260 -4.44 -10.40 -14.27
N VAL A 261 -5.03 -9.24 -13.96
CA VAL A 261 -4.41 -8.20 -13.12
C VAL A 261 -4.81 -8.49 -11.68
N TRP A 262 -3.98 -9.25 -10.95
CA TRP A 262 -4.39 -9.88 -9.69
C TRP A 262 -3.46 -9.61 -8.50
N SER A 263 -2.32 -8.96 -8.70
CA SER A 263 -1.40 -8.65 -7.61
C SER A 263 -2.11 -7.91 -6.46
N PRO A 264 -1.90 -8.30 -5.19
CA PRO A 264 -2.46 -7.57 -4.05
C PRO A 264 -2.02 -6.09 -3.98
N GLY A 265 -0.80 -5.78 -4.45
CA GLY A 265 -0.29 -4.42 -4.56
C GLY A 265 -1.01 -3.58 -5.62
N GLY A 266 -1.67 -4.25 -6.55
CA GLY A 266 -2.56 -3.65 -7.53
C GLY A 266 -1.85 -2.75 -8.54
N ILE A 267 -2.30 -1.51 -8.60
CA ILE A 267 -1.85 -0.51 -9.56
C ILE A 267 -1.01 0.52 -8.83
N SER A 268 0.24 0.72 -9.25
CA SER A 268 1.08 1.82 -8.77
C SER A 268 0.94 3.04 -9.68
N VAL A 269 1.15 4.23 -9.11
CA VAL A 269 1.01 5.50 -9.81
C VAL A 269 2.28 6.32 -9.62
N ALA A 270 2.87 6.75 -10.71
CA ALA A 270 3.97 7.71 -10.71
C ALA A 270 3.89 8.59 -11.97
N ASP A 271 4.28 9.86 -11.86
CA ASP A 271 4.35 10.81 -12.97
C ASP A 271 3.05 10.90 -13.81
N GLY A 272 1.89 10.82 -13.15
CA GLY A 272 0.59 10.83 -13.83
C GLY A 272 0.33 9.60 -14.71
N ARG A 273 1.02 8.49 -14.46
CA ARG A 273 0.88 7.21 -15.16
C ARG A 273 0.49 6.09 -14.21
N LEU A 274 -0.25 5.13 -14.73
CA LEU A 274 -0.62 3.89 -14.07
C LEU A 274 0.38 2.81 -14.49
N PHE A 275 0.85 2.02 -13.52
CA PHE A 275 1.68 0.84 -13.77
C PHE A 275 1.00 -0.38 -13.18
N PHE A 276 0.84 -1.43 -13.97
CA PHE A 276 0.26 -2.70 -13.55
C PHE A 276 0.89 -3.86 -14.32
N ALA A 277 0.72 -5.07 -13.82
CA ALA A 277 1.23 -6.27 -14.46
C ALA A 277 0.12 -7.30 -14.66
N THR A 278 0.28 -8.12 -15.69
CA THR A 278 -0.64 -9.21 -16.07
C THR A 278 -0.01 -10.57 -15.82
N GLY A 279 -0.86 -11.56 -15.57
CA GLY A 279 -0.47 -12.96 -15.53
C GLY A 279 -0.56 -13.64 -16.89
N ASN A 280 -0.60 -14.98 -16.89
CA ASN A 280 -0.60 -15.84 -18.06
C ASN A 280 -1.84 -15.62 -18.96
N THR A 281 -1.61 -15.50 -20.28
CA THR A 281 -2.69 -15.53 -21.29
C THR A 281 -2.69 -16.85 -22.06
N ASP A 282 -3.87 -17.24 -22.56
CA ASP A 282 -4.01 -18.33 -23.53
C ASP A 282 -3.58 -17.83 -24.93
N ASP A 283 -2.30 -17.61 -25.11
CA ASP A 283 -1.75 -17.24 -26.41
C ASP A 283 -1.81 -18.46 -27.35
N PRO A 284 -2.14 -18.27 -28.65
CA PRO A 284 -2.14 -19.38 -29.58
C PRO A 284 -0.72 -19.98 -29.69
N PRO A 285 -0.62 -21.31 -29.91
CA PRO A 285 0.66 -21.99 -30.03
C PRO A 285 1.58 -21.36 -31.08
N PRO A 286 2.91 -21.33 -30.82
CA PRO A 286 3.88 -20.86 -31.82
C PRO A 286 3.73 -21.64 -33.12
N GLY A 287 3.63 -20.95 -34.26
CA GLY A 287 3.64 -21.55 -35.59
C GLY A 287 2.33 -21.60 -36.35
N LEU A 288 1.17 -21.38 -35.69
CA LEU A 288 -0.12 -21.32 -36.40
C LEU A 288 -0.34 -19.99 -37.14
N HIS A 289 0.22 -18.89 -36.67
CA HIS A 289 0.28 -17.61 -37.37
C HIS A 289 1.53 -16.83 -36.94
N PRO A 290 2.48 -16.54 -37.83
CA PRO A 290 3.66 -15.72 -37.50
C PRO A 290 3.33 -14.30 -37.04
N ALA A 291 2.09 -13.86 -37.31
CA ALA A 291 1.58 -12.52 -36.97
C ALA A 291 0.66 -12.50 -35.75
N VAL A 292 0.42 -13.62 -35.07
CA VAL A 292 -0.35 -13.57 -33.85
C VAL A 292 0.53 -13.03 -32.76
N SER A 293 0.26 -11.80 -32.52
CA SER A 293 0.83 -10.94 -31.54
C SER A 293 0.66 -11.52 -30.14
N TRP A 294 1.63 -11.25 -29.29
CA TRP A 294 1.55 -11.35 -27.84
C TRP A 294 0.17 -10.90 -27.31
N GLY A 295 -0.46 -11.76 -26.51
CA GLY A 295 -1.82 -11.56 -25.97
C GLY A 295 -1.88 -10.65 -24.74
N ASP A 296 -0.80 -9.93 -24.43
CA ASP A 296 -0.59 -9.10 -23.24
C ASP A 296 -0.36 -9.88 -21.93
N GLY A 297 -0.15 -11.18 -22.00
CA GLY A 297 0.23 -12.00 -20.85
C GLY A 297 1.66 -11.74 -20.41
N GLU A 298 1.95 -11.92 -19.13
CA GLU A 298 3.27 -11.73 -18.53
C GLU A 298 3.84 -10.35 -18.81
N GLY A 299 2.98 -9.33 -18.82
CA GLY A 299 3.31 -7.97 -19.20
C GLY A 299 3.35 -7.01 -18.02
N VAL A 300 4.19 -5.99 -18.14
CA VAL A 300 4.13 -4.75 -17.35
C VAL A 300 3.70 -3.64 -18.29
N PHE A 301 2.74 -2.83 -17.88
CA PHE A 301 2.16 -1.75 -18.67
C PHE A 301 2.31 -0.42 -17.98
N ARG A 302 2.56 0.64 -18.78
CA ARG A 302 2.54 2.05 -18.41
C ARG A 302 1.44 2.74 -19.17
N GLU A 303 0.36 3.09 -18.49
CA GLU A 303 -0.84 3.64 -19.12
C GLU A 303 -1.18 5.04 -18.62
N THR A 304 -1.88 5.79 -19.45
CA THR A 304 -2.50 7.05 -19.04
C THR A 304 -3.81 6.78 -18.29
N PRO A 305 -4.37 7.76 -17.55
CA PRO A 305 -5.69 7.62 -16.92
C PRO A 305 -6.84 7.35 -17.91
N ALA A 306 -6.62 7.56 -19.20
CA ALA A 306 -7.60 7.24 -20.25
C ALA A 306 -7.62 5.73 -20.57
N LEU A 307 -6.61 4.95 -20.15
CA LEU A 307 -6.44 3.53 -20.46
C LEU A 307 -6.48 3.25 -21.98
N ALA A 308 -6.01 4.21 -22.76
CA ALA A 308 -5.90 4.09 -24.19
C ALA A 308 -4.65 3.27 -24.53
N ARG A 309 -4.87 2.01 -24.87
CA ARG A 309 -3.79 1.06 -25.18
C ARG A 309 -2.72 1.68 -26.06
N SER A 310 -1.49 1.71 -25.56
CA SER A 310 -0.32 2.10 -26.36
C SER A 310 0.27 0.89 -27.11
N THR A 311 0.77 1.13 -28.32
CA THR A 311 1.56 0.18 -29.10
C THR A 311 3.04 0.53 -29.08
N ASP A 312 3.42 1.61 -28.41
CA ASP A 312 4.81 2.03 -28.27
C ASP A 312 5.51 1.09 -27.27
N ARG A 313 6.66 0.53 -27.67
CA ARG A 313 7.47 -0.36 -26.84
C ARG A 313 7.91 0.28 -25.51
N ARG A 314 7.90 1.61 -25.43
CA ARG A 314 8.21 2.35 -24.20
C ARG A 314 7.13 2.20 -23.14
N ASP A 315 5.91 1.80 -23.53
CA ASP A 315 4.77 1.73 -22.62
C ASP A 315 4.45 0.29 -22.15
N PHE A 316 5.22 -0.68 -22.57
CA PHE A 316 5.07 -2.05 -22.08
C PHE A 316 6.42 -2.79 -22.00
N PHE A 317 6.43 -3.81 -21.17
CA PHE A 317 7.51 -4.81 -21.07
C PHE A 317 6.91 -6.20 -20.98
N ALA A 318 7.56 -7.20 -21.59
CA ALA A 318 7.36 -8.60 -21.26
C ALA A 318 8.72 -9.33 -21.31
N PRO A 319 8.94 -10.37 -20.48
CA PRO A 319 10.13 -11.21 -20.59
C PRO A 319 10.23 -11.86 -21.98
N ALA A 320 11.44 -12.03 -22.50
CA ALA A 320 11.64 -12.68 -23.80
C ALA A 320 11.07 -14.11 -23.87
N ASN A 321 10.99 -14.77 -22.72
CA ASN A 321 10.43 -16.12 -22.56
C ASN A 321 8.96 -16.14 -22.08
N TYR A 322 8.20 -15.06 -22.25
CA TYR A 322 6.82 -14.94 -21.77
C TYR A 322 5.93 -16.14 -22.16
N ARG A 323 6.15 -16.76 -23.33
CA ARG A 323 5.38 -17.93 -23.76
C ARG A 323 5.60 -19.15 -22.88
N ILE A 324 6.84 -19.31 -22.35
CA ILE A 324 7.15 -20.38 -21.39
C ILE A 324 6.45 -20.06 -20.06
N LEU A 325 6.49 -18.79 -19.63
CA LEU A 325 5.84 -18.35 -18.40
C LEU A 325 4.33 -18.59 -18.48
N ASN A 326 3.67 -18.18 -19.58
CA ASN A 326 2.24 -18.44 -19.83
C ASN A 326 1.90 -19.95 -19.70
N THR A 327 2.73 -20.82 -20.29
CA THR A 327 2.47 -22.26 -20.31
C THR A 327 2.64 -22.92 -18.93
N GLN A 328 3.53 -22.36 -18.10
CA GLN A 328 3.91 -22.93 -16.81
C GLN A 328 3.24 -22.23 -15.62
N ASP A 329 2.30 -21.31 -15.86
CA ASP A 329 1.65 -20.50 -14.82
C ASP A 329 2.69 -19.75 -13.94
N LEU A 330 3.70 -19.15 -14.57
CA LEU A 330 4.74 -18.39 -13.88
C LEU A 330 4.52 -16.90 -13.99
N ASP A 331 3.35 -16.44 -13.54
CA ASP A 331 2.87 -15.06 -13.66
C ASP A 331 3.88 -13.99 -13.24
N LEU A 332 4.18 -13.08 -14.14
CA LEU A 332 4.80 -11.79 -13.81
C LEU A 332 3.83 -10.90 -13.00
N GLY A 333 2.54 -11.06 -13.24
CA GLY A 333 1.46 -10.35 -12.55
C GLY A 333 1.28 -10.65 -11.07
N GLY A 334 2.13 -11.48 -10.46
CA GLY A 334 2.08 -11.80 -9.04
C GLY A 334 2.47 -10.65 -8.11
N THR A 335 3.19 -9.64 -8.62
CA THR A 335 3.61 -8.46 -7.84
C THR A 335 3.21 -7.16 -8.53
N VAL A 336 3.16 -6.06 -7.77
CA VAL A 336 2.96 -4.73 -8.32
C VAL A 336 4.28 -4.21 -8.92
N PRO A 337 4.29 -3.64 -10.13
CA PRO A 337 5.45 -2.90 -10.62
C PRO A 337 5.74 -1.69 -9.71
N LEU A 338 6.97 -1.61 -9.21
CA LEU A 338 7.36 -0.62 -8.20
C LEU A 338 8.22 0.49 -8.80
N PRO A 339 7.72 1.73 -8.93
CA PRO A 339 8.51 2.89 -9.35
C PRO A 339 9.54 3.28 -8.29
N ILE A 340 10.77 3.57 -8.72
CA ILE A 340 11.90 3.91 -7.85
C ILE A 340 12.69 5.08 -8.45
N ASP A 341 12.87 6.14 -7.66
CA ASP A 341 13.75 7.25 -7.97
C ASP A 341 15.10 7.08 -7.28
N LEU A 342 16.17 6.99 -8.05
CA LEU A 342 17.51 6.82 -7.53
C LEU A 342 18.19 8.18 -7.26
N PRO A 343 19.15 8.24 -6.34
CA PRO A 343 19.86 9.50 -6.00
C PRO A 343 20.64 10.13 -7.16
N ASP A 344 21.03 9.33 -8.14
CA ASP A 344 21.72 9.78 -9.36
C ASP A 344 20.76 10.34 -10.44
N GLY A 345 19.47 10.42 -10.12
CA GLY A 345 18.44 10.89 -11.02
C GLY A 345 17.86 9.81 -11.96
N ALA A 346 18.36 8.58 -11.90
CA ALA A 346 17.82 7.49 -12.72
C ALA A 346 16.44 7.07 -12.20
N ARG A 347 15.48 6.93 -13.13
CA ARG A 347 14.10 6.54 -12.85
C ARG A 347 13.91 5.09 -13.25
N ARG A 348 13.64 4.24 -12.27
CA ARG A 348 13.57 2.79 -12.47
C ARG A 348 12.18 2.26 -12.12
N LEU A 349 11.88 1.10 -12.66
CA LEU A 349 10.73 0.29 -12.30
C LEU A 349 11.22 -1.14 -12.03
N VAL A 350 10.81 -1.72 -10.92
CA VAL A 350 11.11 -3.13 -10.62
C VAL A 350 9.84 -3.95 -10.71
N ALA A 351 9.87 -5.01 -11.51
CA ALA A 351 8.84 -6.04 -11.57
C ALA A 351 9.44 -7.39 -11.14
N MET A 352 8.61 -8.21 -10.49
CA MET A 352 9.00 -9.53 -9.99
C MET A 352 7.86 -10.51 -10.27
N GLY A 353 8.16 -11.80 -10.41
CA GLY A 353 7.16 -12.79 -10.80
C GLY A 353 7.33 -14.17 -10.17
N LYS A 354 6.41 -15.07 -10.51
CA LYS A 354 6.43 -16.47 -10.06
C LYS A 354 7.67 -17.22 -10.57
N ASP A 355 8.35 -16.74 -11.61
CA ASP A 355 9.62 -17.30 -12.10
C ASP A 355 10.81 -17.02 -11.18
N GLY A 356 10.57 -16.32 -10.06
CA GLY A 356 11.58 -16.00 -9.05
C GLY A 356 12.60 -14.96 -9.50
N LYS A 357 12.30 -14.20 -10.54
CA LYS A 357 13.18 -13.15 -11.05
C LYS A 357 12.72 -11.76 -10.66
N ALA A 358 13.70 -10.86 -10.58
CA ALA A 358 13.50 -9.42 -10.51
C ALA A 358 14.00 -8.81 -11.83
N TYR A 359 13.14 -8.01 -12.44
CA TYR A 359 13.37 -7.29 -13.70
C TYR A 359 13.52 -5.81 -13.37
N LEU A 360 14.67 -5.23 -13.71
CA LEU A 360 14.93 -3.79 -13.62
C LEU A 360 14.63 -3.16 -14.97
N LEU A 361 13.69 -2.23 -14.99
CA LEU A 361 13.23 -1.53 -16.18
C LEU A 361 13.56 -0.04 -16.09
N ASP A 362 13.70 0.62 -17.24
CA ASP A 362 13.64 2.07 -17.29
C ASP A 362 12.17 2.50 -17.20
N ARG A 363 11.83 3.40 -16.24
CA ARG A 363 10.44 3.83 -16.03
C ARG A 363 9.89 4.64 -17.21
N ASP A 364 10.77 5.27 -17.99
CA ASP A 364 10.40 6.09 -19.14
C ASP A 364 10.40 5.34 -20.48
N ASP A 365 11.10 4.20 -20.53
CA ASP A 365 11.12 3.28 -21.67
C ASP A 365 11.15 1.84 -21.15
N LEU A 366 9.98 1.20 -21.02
CA LEU A 366 9.90 -0.18 -20.50
C LEU A 366 10.57 -1.22 -21.41
N GLY A 367 10.87 -0.85 -22.67
CA GLY A 367 11.74 -1.60 -23.56
C GLY A 367 11.06 -2.65 -24.44
N GLY A 368 9.76 -2.89 -24.30
CA GLY A 368 9.04 -3.93 -25.05
C GLY A 368 9.42 -5.35 -24.62
N ILE A 369 9.25 -6.33 -25.51
CA ILE A 369 9.56 -7.73 -25.20
C ILE A 369 11.08 -7.93 -25.09
N GLY A 370 11.53 -8.36 -23.92
CA GLY A 370 12.95 -8.65 -23.63
C GLY A 370 13.81 -7.43 -23.31
N GLY A 371 13.22 -6.22 -23.21
CA GLY A 371 13.95 -4.95 -23.07
C GLY A 371 14.33 -4.56 -21.64
N ALA A 372 14.39 -5.46 -20.67
CA ALA A 372 14.84 -5.15 -19.32
C ALA A 372 16.30 -4.68 -19.29
N LEU A 373 16.60 -3.66 -18.46
CA LEU A 373 17.97 -3.19 -18.23
C LEU A 373 18.83 -4.25 -17.53
N ALA A 374 18.21 -4.96 -16.58
CA ALA A 374 18.83 -6.10 -15.90
C ALA A 374 17.77 -7.11 -15.47
N VAL A 375 18.14 -8.37 -15.44
CA VAL A 375 17.33 -9.48 -14.93
C VAL A 375 18.17 -10.27 -13.94
N ARG A 376 17.61 -10.54 -12.77
CA ARG A 376 18.28 -11.32 -11.75
C ARG A 376 17.38 -12.40 -11.18
N GLN A 377 17.87 -13.66 -11.12
CA GLN A 377 17.23 -14.70 -10.32
C GLN A 377 17.46 -14.37 -8.84
N VAL A 378 16.39 -14.21 -8.07
CA VAL A 378 16.44 -13.84 -6.65
C VAL A 378 15.75 -14.88 -5.77
N ALA A 379 14.93 -15.75 -6.34
CA ALA A 379 14.32 -16.87 -5.63
C ALA A 379 14.19 -18.08 -6.58
N ALA A 380 14.20 -19.29 -6.03
CA ALA A 380 13.84 -20.51 -6.77
C ALA A 380 12.33 -20.79 -6.70
N GLY A 381 11.59 -20.05 -5.89
CA GLY A 381 10.14 -20.15 -5.76
C GLY A 381 9.40 -18.87 -6.16
N PRO A 382 8.04 -18.92 -6.20
CA PRO A 382 7.24 -17.83 -6.74
C PRO A 382 7.25 -16.58 -5.84
N ILE A 383 7.43 -15.40 -6.46
CA ILE A 383 7.30 -14.10 -5.80
C ILE A 383 5.91 -13.57 -6.13
N ILE A 384 5.04 -13.51 -5.10
CA ILE A 384 3.64 -13.10 -5.22
C ILE A 384 3.22 -12.06 -4.16
N THR A 385 4.21 -11.47 -3.48
CA THR A 385 4.01 -10.44 -2.46
C THR A 385 4.58 -9.11 -2.95
N ALA A 386 3.88 -8.02 -2.66
CA ALA A 386 4.36 -6.69 -3.03
C ALA A 386 5.71 -6.39 -2.35
N PRO A 387 6.72 -5.91 -3.09
CA PRO A 387 7.97 -5.45 -2.51
C PRO A 387 7.81 -4.08 -1.85
N VAL A 388 8.80 -3.68 -1.04
CA VAL A 388 8.90 -2.34 -0.44
C VAL A 388 10.24 -1.72 -0.78
N VAL A 389 10.28 -0.38 -0.83
CA VAL A 389 11.51 0.35 -1.12
C VAL A 389 11.80 1.38 -0.01
N TYR A 390 13.08 1.49 0.37
CA TYR A 390 13.54 2.40 1.40
C TYR A 390 15.02 2.76 1.19
N ARG A 391 15.53 3.67 2.01
CA ARG A 391 16.95 4.04 2.00
C ARG A 391 17.64 3.61 3.29
N SER A 392 18.90 3.19 3.17
CA SER A 392 19.77 2.88 4.30
C SER A 392 21.22 2.96 3.87
N GLY A 393 22.07 3.65 4.67
CA GLY A 393 23.50 3.75 4.37
C GLY A 393 23.82 4.34 3.00
N GLY A 394 22.99 5.29 2.53
CA GLY A 394 23.14 5.92 1.20
C GLY A 394 22.71 5.04 0.01
N GLN A 395 22.22 3.82 0.26
CA GLN A 395 21.70 2.92 -0.76
C GLN A 395 20.18 2.96 -0.85
N VAL A 396 19.62 2.73 -2.03
CA VAL A 396 18.21 2.40 -2.23
C VAL A 396 18.05 0.89 -2.14
N LEU A 397 17.24 0.44 -1.21
CA LEU A 397 17.01 -0.96 -0.89
C LEU A 397 15.58 -1.35 -1.21
N LEU A 398 15.40 -2.57 -1.74
CA LEU A 398 14.11 -3.17 -2.03
C LEU A 398 14.03 -4.48 -1.25
N ALA A 399 13.04 -4.60 -0.35
CA ALA A 399 12.79 -5.83 0.39
C ALA A 399 11.53 -6.53 -0.13
N PHE A 400 11.56 -7.85 -0.21
CA PHE A 400 10.44 -8.69 -0.62
C PHE A 400 10.47 -10.02 0.13
N ARG A 401 9.35 -10.74 0.10
CA ARG A 401 9.23 -12.09 0.66
C ARG A 401 9.01 -13.10 -0.46
N ALA A 402 9.74 -14.22 -0.41
CA ALA A 402 9.46 -15.37 -1.28
C ALA A 402 9.85 -16.69 -0.59
N PRO A 403 9.32 -17.84 -1.05
CA PRO A 403 9.93 -19.13 -0.75
C PRO A 403 11.23 -19.29 -1.51
N ALA A 404 12.20 -20.01 -0.92
CA ALA A 404 13.47 -20.33 -1.53
C ALA A 404 14.21 -19.13 -2.15
N VAL A 405 14.31 -17.99 -1.40
CA VAL A 405 15.15 -16.85 -1.79
C VAL A 405 16.62 -17.25 -1.89
N LEU A 406 17.36 -16.58 -2.77
CA LEU A 406 18.79 -16.85 -3.01
C LEU A 406 19.63 -15.86 -2.19
N CYS A 407 19.93 -16.23 -0.96
CA CYS A 407 20.62 -15.38 0.00
C CYS A 407 22.06 -15.04 -0.39
N PRO A 408 22.63 -13.90 0.09
CA PRO A 408 24.00 -13.49 -0.21
C PRO A 408 25.09 -14.50 0.21
N ASP A 409 24.80 -15.33 1.23
CA ASP A 409 25.70 -16.39 1.72
C ASP A 409 25.61 -17.69 0.94
N GLY A 410 24.81 -17.73 -0.14
CA GLY A 410 24.59 -18.90 -0.97
C GLY A 410 23.54 -19.87 -0.44
N SER A 411 22.93 -19.60 0.72
CA SER A 411 21.81 -20.39 1.24
C SER A 411 20.51 -20.10 0.47
N SER A 412 19.56 -21.02 0.58
CA SER A 412 18.22 -20.85 0.02
C SER A 412 17.17 -21.23 1.06
N THR A 413 16.26 -20.32 1.39
CA THR A 413 15.24 -20.51 2.40
C THR A 413 14.00 -19.65 2.13
N THR A 414 12.87 -19.97 2.76
CA THR A 414 11.73 -19.04 2.83
C THR A 414 12.12 -17.87 3.71
N ALA A 415 12.16 -16.68 3.14
CA ALA A 415 12.71 -15.52 3.82
C ALA A 415 12.15 -14.19 3.27
N VAL A 416 12.48 -13.12 3.99
CA VAL A 416 12.57 -11.77 3.46
C VAL A 416 13.99 -11.59 2.92
N GLU A 417 14.10 -11.16 1.68
CA GLU A 417 15.38 -10.77 1.06
C GLU A 417 15.36 -9.28 0.75
N THR A 418 16.54 -8.67 0.79
CA THR A 418 16.74 -7.27 0.42
C THR A 418 17.77 -7.14 -0.67
N LEU A 419 17.43 -6.37 -1.70
CA LEU A 419 18.28 -6.03 -2.84
C LEU A 419 18.67 -4.55 -2.78
N ALA A 420 19.92 -4.23 -3.06
CA ALA A 420 20.32 -2.88 -3.43
C ALA A 420 19.96 -2.64 -4.89
N VAL A 421 19.25 -1.52 -5.16
CA VAL A 421 18.85 -1.09 -6.50
C VAL A 421 19.79 0.00 -6.98
N THR A 422 20.36 -0.17 -8.17
CA THR A 422 21.22 0.82 -8.83
C THR A 422 20.68 1.15 -10.21
N ALA A 423 21.25 2.14 -10.87
CA ALA A 423 20.86 2.50 -12.24
C ALA A 423 20.99 1.33 -13.23
N ALA A 424 21.91 0.38 -13.00
CA ALA A 424 22.25 -0.68 -13.92
C ALA A 424 21.98 -2.11 -13.41
N GLY A 425 21.52 -2.28 -12.16
CA GLY A 425 21.35 -3.65 -11.65
C GLY A 425 20.78 -3.75 -10.24
N LEU A 426 20.61 -5.01 -9.82
CA LEU A 426 20.07 -5.43 -8.53
C LEU A 426 21.12 -6.32 -7.83
N ARG A 427 21.39 -6.09 -6.56
CA ARG A 427 22.40 -6.86 -5.80
C ARG A 427 21.83 -7.27 -4.42
N PRO A 428 21.85 -8.57 -4.06
CA PRO A 428 21.48 -9.04 -2.73
C PRO A 428 22.30 -8.36 -1.63
N VAL A 429 21.64 -8.01 -0.51
CA VAL A 429 22.27 -7.36 0.64
C VAL A 429 22.16 -8.23 1.88
N TRP A 430 20.97 -8.66 2.23
CA TRP A 430 20.72 -9.55 3.36
C TRP A 430 19.45 -10.38 3.16
N CYS A 431 19.39 -11.51 3.86
CA CYS A 431 18.21 -12.34 4.04
C CYS A 431 17.88 -12.49 5.51
N ALA A 432 16.60 -12.70 5.83
CA ALA A 432 16.15 -13.10 7.16
C ALA A 432 15.04 -14.15 7.03
N PRO A 433 15.15 -15.31 7.71
CA PRO A 433 14.17 -16.38 7.61
C PRO A 433 12.80 -15.94 8.12
N LEU A 434 11.74 -16.39 7.46
CA LEU A 434 10.35 -16.11 7.81
C LEU A 434 9.49 -17.34 7.56
N ASP A 435 8.79 -17.81 8.58
CA ASP A 435 7.73 -18.79 8.43
C ASP A 435 6.39 -18.06 8.23
N GLY A 436 5.99 -17.85 6.97
CA GLY A 436 4.72 -17.20 6.66
C GLY A 436 4.68 -16.52 5.29
N ARG A 437 3.48 -15.96 4.97
CA ARG A 437 3.11 -15.41 3.66
C ARG A 437 2.60 -13.97 3.71
N GLY A 438 2.93 -13.21 4.77
CA GLY A 438 2.61 -11.79 4.86
C GLY A 438 3.38 -10.94 3.85
N ILE A 439 2.89 -9.74 3.61
CA ILE A 439 3.55 -8.75 2.76
C ILE A 439 4.37 -7.79 3.64
N PRO A 440 5.62 -7.51 3.29
CA PRO A 440 6.45 -6.60 4.06
C PRO A 440 6.01 -5.14 3.90
N ILE A 441 6.28 -4.34 4.94
CA ILE A 441 6.35 -2.88 4.90
C ILE A 441 7.66 -2.45 5.56
N VAL A 442 8.02 -1.17 5.45
CA VAL A 442 9.19 -0.64 6.15
C VAL A 442 8.85 0.63 6.93
N THR A 443 9.43 0.77 8.12
CA THR A 443 9.39 2.01 8.91
C THR A 443 10.77 2.61 9.07
N THR A 444 10.84 3.95 9.16
CA THR A 444 12.02 4.68 9.59
C THR A 444 11.64 5.65 10.71
N SER A 445 12.55 5.90 11.65
CA SER A 445 12.31 6.85 12.76
C SER A 445 12.45 8.31 12.33
N GLY A 446 13.02 8.55 11.16
CA GLY A 446 13.24 9.82 10.48
C GLY A 446 13.74 9.56 9.06
N PRO A 447 14.18 10.56 8.30
CA PRO A 447 14.76 10.34 6.99
C PRO A 447 15.92 9.33 7.07
N ASP A 448 15.75 8.18 6.44
CA ASP A 448 16.73 7.09 6.35
C ASP A 448 17.26 6.51 7.69
N ALA A 449 16.63 6.86 8.83
CA ALA A 449 17.07 6.45 10.16
C ALA A 449 16.31 5.20 10.67
N ASP A 450 17.02 4.28 11.31
CA ASP A 450 16.47 3.08 11.95
C ASP A 450 15.50 2.28 11.05
N PRO A 451 15.83 1.94 9.81
CA PRO A 451 14.91 1.20 8.95
C PRO A 451 14.58 -0.17 9.57
N ILE A 452 13.28 -0.49 9.63
CA ILE A 452 12.79 -1.80 10.10
C ILE A 452 11.81 -2.35 9.07
N VAL A 453 12.10 -3.52 8.54
CA VAL A 453 11.21 -4.25 7.65
C VAL A 453 10.27 -5.11 8.50
N TRP A 454 8.98 -4.83 8.44
CA TRP A 454 7.92 -5.53 9.18
C TRP A 454 7.19 -6.49 8.27
N VAL A 455 6.94 -7.69 8.75
CA VAL A 455 6.20 -8.72 8.01
C VAL A 455 5.50 -9.66 8.98
N ALA A 456 4.34 -10.17 8.59
CA ALA A 456 3.60 -11.15 9.38
C ALA A 456 3.92 -12.58 8.91
N GLY A 457 4.12 -13.49 9.86
CA GLY A 457 4.19 -14.94 9.63
C GLY A 457 2.80 -15.54 9.38
N ALA A 458 2.06 -14.94 8.44
CA ALA A 458 0.69 -15.34 8.11
C ALA A 458 0.66 -16.74 7.49
N GLU A 459 -0.28 -17.58 7.93
CA GLU A 459 -0.38 -19.00 7.52
C GLU A 459 0.92 -19.79 7.77
N GLY A 460 1.74 -19.32 8.71
CA GLY A 460 2.95 -19.95 9.22
C GLY A 460 2.99 -19.84 10.73
N ASP A 461 4.00 -19.19 11.31
CA ASP A 461 4.13 -19.07 12.77
C ASP A 461 3.13 -18.08 13.43
N GLY A 462 2.39 -17.33 12.63
CA GLY A 462 1.36 -16.39 13.09
C GLY A 462 1.91 -15.18 13.82
N ARG A 463 3.19 -14.85 13.73
CA ARG A 463 3.83 -13.77 14.48
C ARG A 463 4.06 -12.53 13.61
N LEU A 464 4.12 -11.38 14.27
CA LEU A 464 4.67 -10.17 13.65
C LEU A 464 6.17 -10.13 13.87
N HIS A 465 6.94 -9.98 12.79
CA HIS A 465 8.40 -9.86 12.79
C HIS A 465 8.82 -8.47 12.33
N GLY A 466 9.88 -7.95 12.93
CA GLY A 466 10.59 -6.75 12.50
C GLY A 466 12.07 -7.06 12.35
N TYR A 467 12.63 -6.76 11.18
CA TYR A 467 14.05 -6.94 10.87
C TYR A 467 14.71 -5.60 10.65
N ARG A 468 15.90 -5.39 11.20
CA ARG A 468 16.69 -4.20 10.87
C ARG A 468 16.93 -4.13 9.37
N GLY A 469 16.56 -3.02 8.76
CA GLY A 469 16.63 -2.84 7.31
C GLY A 469 18.07 -2.76 6.76
N ASP A 470 19.05 -2.49 7.64
CA ASP A 470 20.46 -2.45 7.25
C ASP A 470 21.13 -3.83 7.20
N THR A 471 20.69 -4.79 8.03
CA THR A 471 21.41 -6.05 8.28
C THR A 471 20.53 -7.29 8.27
N GLY A 472 19.21 -7.18 8.27
CA GLY A 472 18.30 -8.31 8.43
C GLY A 472 18.25 -8.90 9.85
N ARG A 473 18.97 -8.34 10.84
CA ARG A 473 18.92 -8.81 12.21
C ARG A 473 17.53 -8.58 12.81
N VAL A 474 17.05 -9.53 13.61
CA VAL A 474 15.76 -9.41 14.29
C VAL A 474 15.79 -8.19 15.23
N ALA A 475 14.87 -7.25 15.03
CA ALA A 475 14.59 -6.12 15.90
C ALA A 475 13.39 -6.41 16.81
N PHE A 476 12.42 -7.19 16.31
CA PHE A 476 11.21 -7.55 17.05
C PHE A 476 10.63 -8.88 16.57
N THR A 477 10.05 -9.63 17.52
CA THR A 477 9.13 -10.75 17.22
C THR A 477 8.02 -10.74 18.26
N SER A 478 6.77 -10.78 17.83
CA SER A 478 5.64 -10.81 18.77
C SER A 478 5.68 -12.07 19.61
N ARG A 479 5.46 -11.93 20.94
CA ARG A 479 5.58 -13.05 21.90
C ARG A 479 4.55 -14.15 21.66
N VAL A 480 3.36 -13.78 21.21
CA VAL A 480 2.23 -14.69 21.04
C VAL A 480 1.81 -14.65 19.56
N PRO A 481 1.50 -15.80 18.96
CA PRO A 481 0.89 -15.85 17.63
C PRO A 481 -0.42 -15.05 17.59
N LEU A 482 -0.69 -14.44 16.45
CA LEU A 482 -1.89 -13.67 16.17
C LEU A 482 -2.81 -14.57 15.32
N PRO A 483 -4.00 -14.93 15.82
CA PRO A 483 -4.89 -15.82 15.09
C PRO A 483 -5.47 -15.14 13.85
N GLY A 484 -5.74 -15.94 12.80
CA GLY A 484 -6.47 -15.52 11.62
C GLY A 484 -5.69 -14.64 10.64
N LEU A 485 -4.36 -14.62 10.72
CA LEU A 485 -3.55 -13.94 9.72
C LEU A 485 -3.58 -14.70 8.40
N ARG A 486 -4.13 -14.07 7.36
CA ARG A 486 -4.22 -14.62 6.01
C ARG A 486 -2.99 -14.25 5.18
N HIS A 487 -2.66 -15.08 4.16
CA HIS A 487 -1.69 -14.67 3.14
C HIS A 487 -2.04 -13.29 2.58
N PHE A 488 -1.03 -12.53 2.17
CA PHE A 488 -1.13 -11.14 1.72
C PHE A 488 -1.49 -10.10 2.79
N VAL A 489 -1.71 -10.50 4.05
CA VAL A 489 -1.89 -9.51 5.11
C VAL A 489 -0.71 -8.53 5.13
N THR A 490 -1.04 -7.25 5.16
CA THR A 490 -0.08 -6.14 5.09
C THR A 490 -0.24 -5.26 6.32
N PRO A 491 0.82 -5.00 7.10
CA PRO A 491 0.74 -4.09 8.24
C PRO A 491 0.49 -2.64 7.78
N LEU A 492 -0.05 -1.83 8.69
CA LEU A 492 -0.24 -0.39 8.56
C LEU A 492 0.44 0.31 9.73
N VAL A 493 1.18 1.39 9.49
CA VAL A 493 1.75 2.22 10.56
C VAL A 493 1.20 3.63 10.47
N ALA A 494 0.52 4.07 11.53
CA ALA A 494 -0.04 5.40 11.64
C ALA A 494 -0.34 5.75 13.11
N GLY A 495 -0.35 7.02 13.48
CA GLY A 495 -0.79 7.51 14.79
C GLY A 495 -0.03 6.91 15.97
N GLY A 496 1.26 6.59 15.84
CA GLY A 496 2.06 5.97 16.89
C GLY A 496 1.73 4.48 17.13
N ARG A 497 1.10 3.82 16.17
CA ARG A 497 0.74 2.39 16.24
C ARG A 497 1.06 1.65 14.94
N LEU A 498 1.34 0.35 15.08
CA LEU A 498 1.32 -0.60 13.97
C LEU A 498 0.05 -1.43 14.09
N TYR A 499 -0.75 -1.44 13.03
CA TYR A 499 -1.99 -2.24 12.94
C TYR A 499 -1.77 -3.42 12.01
N LEU A 500 -2.37 -4.55 12.37
CA LEU A 500 -2.33 -5.78 11.57
C LEU A 500 -3.71 -6.44 11.61
N ALA A 501 -4.30 -6.67 10.45
CA ALA A 501 -5.62 -7.28 10.36
C ALA A 501 -5.52 -8.81 10.29
N GLY A 502 -6.52 -9.48 10.83
CA GLY A 502 -6.74 -10.92 10.73
C GLY A 502 -8.23 -11.23 10.78
N ASP A 503 -8.59 -12.50 10.70
CA ASP A 503 -9.98 -12.94 10.77
C ASP A 503 -10.63 -12.45 12.06
N GLY A 504 -11.73 -11.71 11.92
CA GLY A 504 -12.51 -11.23 13.04
C GLY A 504 -11.87 -10.11 13.87
N ARG A 505 -10.68 -9.63 13.51
CA ARG A 505 -9.97 -8.65 14.36
C ARG A 505 -8.87 -7.87 13.65
N VAL A 506 -8.70 -6.61 14.08
CA VAL A 506 -7.49 -5.82 13.90
C VAL A 506 -6.69 -5.84 15.22
N PHE A 507 -5.40 -6.09 15.13
CA PHE A 507 -4.45 -5.99 16.24
C PHE A 507 -3.73 -4.65 16.16
N ALA A 508 -3.45 -4.02 17.31
CA ALA A 508 -2.60 -2.84 17.40
C ALA A 508 -1.38 -3.12 18.27
N PHE A 509 -0.24 -2.56 17.86
CA PHE A 509 1.01 -2.59 18.61
C PHE A 509 1.46 -1.15 18.85
N THR A 510 2.02 -0.90 20.02
CA THR A 510 2.58 0.39 20.44
C THR A 510 4.04 0.22 20.82
N TRP A 511 4.76 1.33 20.77
CA TRP A 511 6.12 1.43 21.29
C TRP A 511 6.20 2.64 22.21
N ASP A 512 6.95 2.52 23.30
CA ASP A 512 7.18 3.63 24.21
C ASP A 512 8.22 4.56 23.58
N ALA A 513 7.96 5.85 23.55
CA ALA A 513 8.99 6.83 23.20
C ALA A 513 10.12 6.69 24.25
N ALA A 514 11.37 6.61 23.77
CA ALA A 514 12.52 6.48 24.66
C ALA A 514 12.53 7.65 25.67
N GLY A 515 12.13 7.38 26.92
CA GLY A 515 12.09 8.39 28.00
C GLY A 515 10.89 8.35 28.94
N GLU A 516 9.79 7.70 28.58
CA GLU A 516 8.66 7.49 29.50
C GLU A 516 8.69 6.06 30.08
N ALA A 517 9.61 5.83 30.99
CA ALA A 517 9.52 4.67 31.90
C ALA A 517 8.33 4.90 32.84
N ARG A 518 7.29 4.04 32.76
CA ARG A 518 6.24 3.93 33.77
C ARG A 518 6.72 3.13 34.98
#